data_a3eda3ad0500d4bbb5a8e696e1a0480d
#
_entry.id   a3eda3ad0500d4bbb5a8e696e1a0480d
#
_cell.length_a   1.000
_cell.length_b   1.000
_cell.length_c   1.000
_cell.angle_alpha   90.00
_cell.angle_beta   90.00
_cell.angle_gamma   90.00
#
_symmetry.space_group_name_H-M   'P 1'
#
loop_
_entity.id
_entity.type
_entity.pdbx_description
1 polymer ?
#
loop_
_entity_poly.entity_id
_entity_poly.type
_entity_poly.pdbx_seq_one_letter_code
_entity_poly.pdbx_strand_id
1 'polypeptide(L)'
;MKEKLRELWARLVYWLMDLVKNGAVYFVLIAFLLDGGINVGEFVFYFNMLLSLGGFFENIIADFAKLNTRAEKLAYYREFYDYPDKFNHSRGCALPSGPVSIELKDVWYRYDGAGTDTLKGINLRIEKGEKLALVGLNGAGKTTLVKLICGLLQPTKGEILVNGKNIEEYNIEDYYSLISAVFQEVRPIAFTVFEFVASADPDRPGAREDALRAMKASGIYEKVHSLPHGMNTHLMKGIYDDGVDFSGGEMQKLVLARAIYKDSSILILDEPTAALDPIAENNLYLQYQTLTQGKTSVYISHRFASTRFCDRIVLLEGGVIKETGSHEELMEKNGSYACMFGVQSKYYKAGAPI
;
A
#
# COMPACT_ATOMS: atom_id res chain seq x y z
N MET A 1 29.40 -9.16 -6.04
CA MET A 1 30.75 -9.49 -6.53
C MET A 1 31.30 -10.79 -5.93
N LYS A 2 31.24 -11.03 -4.61
CA LYS A 2 31.70 -12.27 -3.94
C LYS A 2 30.93 -13.55 -4.35
N GLU A 3 29.65 -13.47 -4.65
CA GLU A 3 28.84 -14.62 -5.12
C GLU A 3 29.20 -15.06 -6.53
N LYS A 4 29.35 -14.12 -7.46
CA LYS A 4 29.80 -14.42 -8.83
C LYS A 4 31.18 -15.07 -8.87
N LEU A 5 32.06 -14.65 -7.94
CA LEU A 5 33.39 -15.22 -7.83
C LEU A 5 33.36 -16.66 -7.30
N ARG A 6 32.46 -16.98 -6.34
CA ARG A 6 32.23 -18.35 -5.84
C ARG A 6 31.65 -19.25 -6.93
N GLU A 7 30.71 -18.78 -7.71
CA GLU A 7 30.15 -19.54 -8.85
C GLU A 7 31.21 -19.85 -9.90
N LEU A 8 32.12 -18.88 -10.17
CA LEU A 8 33.20 -19.06 -11.13
C LEU A 8 34.21 -20.12 -10.66
N TRP A 9 34.57 -20.08 -9.38
CA TRP A 9 35.45 -21.10 -8.77
C TRP A 9 34.79 -22.48 -8.75
N ALA A 10 33.51 -22.57 -8.41
CA ALA A 10 32.77 -23.84 -8.44
C ALA A 10 32.73 -24.45 -9.84
N ARG A 11 32.53 -23.65 -10.89
CA ARG A 11 32.59 -24.10 -12.29
C ARG A 11 33.98 -24.57 -12.68
N LEU A 12 35.03 -23.84 -12.29
CA LEU A 12 36.40 -24.21 -12.58
C LEU A 12 36.78 -25.56 -11.94
N VAL A 13 36.43 -25.75 -10.67
CA VAL A 13 36.64 -27.01 -9.96
C VAL A 13 35.90 -28.18 -10.63
N TYR A 14 34.65 -27.93 -11.01
CA TYR A 14 33.84 -28.93 -11.73
C TYR A 14 34.48 -29.33 -13.06
N TRP A 15 34.93 -28.38 -13.87
CA TRP A 15 35.63 -28.63 -15.13
C TRP A 15 36.93 -29.40 -14.95
N LEU A 16 37.67 -29.09 -13.92
CA LEU A 16 38.92 -29.81 -13.61
C LEU A 16 38.66 -31.27 -13.17
N MET A 17 37.64 -31.49 -12.35
CA MET A 17 37.25 -32.83 -11.95
C MET A 17 36.73 -33.66 -13.14
N ASP A 18 35.96 -33.04 -14.05
CA ASP A 18 35.47 -33.72 -15.24
C ASP A 18 36.62 -34.11 -16.19
N LEU A 19 37.58 -33.21 -16.35
CA LEU A 19 38.80 -33.49 -17.12
C LEU A 19 39.59 -34.69 -16.54
N VAL A 20 39.79 -34.72 -15.22
CA VAL A 20 40.49 -35.82 -14.54
C VAL A 20 39.72 -37.14 -14.66
N LYS A 21 38.41 -37.11 -14.47
CA LYS A 21 37.54 -38.27 -14.61
C LYS A 21 37.60 -38.86 -16.03
N ASN A 22 37.41 -38.02 -17.04
CA ASN A 22 37.44 -38.46 -18.44
C ASN A 22 38.83 -38.91 -18.86
N GLY A 23 39.90 -38.22 -18.41
CA GLY A 23 41.29 -38.63 -18.62
C GLY A 23 41.63 -39.99 -18.02
N ALA A 24 41.15 -40.29 -16.81
CA ALA A 24 41.32 -41.57 -16.16
C ALA A 24 40.63 -42.73 -16.92
N VAL A 25 39.39 -42.49 -17.39
CA VAL A 25 38.64 -43.44 -18.24
C VAL A 25 39.41 -43.75 -19.53
N TYR A 26 39.91 -42.70 -20.20
CA TYR A 26 40.74 -42.86 -21.41
C TYR A 26 42.00 -43.70 -21.12
N PHE A 27 42.73 -43.35 -20.06
CA PHE A 27 43.97 -44.04 -19.70
C PHE A 27 43.74 -45.53 -19.44
N VAL A 28 42.71 -45.88 -18.68
CA VAL A 28 42.38 -47.30 -18.37
C VAL A 28 41.99 -48.07 -19.64
N LEU A 29 41.12 -47.50 -20.46
CA LEU A 29 40.68 -48.14 -21.71
C LEU A 29 41.81 -48.31 -22.73
N ILE A 30 42.71 -47.36 -22.85
CA ILE A 30 43.92 -47.45 -23.70
C ILE A 30 44.85 -48.54 -23.18
N ALA A 31 45.06 -48.61 -21.85
CA ALA A 31 45.89 -49.70 -21.30
C ALA A 31 45.33 -51.08 -21.63
N PHE A 32 44.01 -51.28 -21.50
CA PHE A 32 43.38 -52.56 -21.86
C PHE A 32 43.45 -52.85 -23.37
N LEU A 33 43.39 -51.81 -24.21
CA LEU A 33 43.53 -51.96 -25.67
C LEU A 33 44.95 -52.39 -26.06
N LEU A 34 45.97 -51.79 -25.43
CA LEU A 34 47.39 -52.11 -25.68
C LEU A 34 47.80 -53.50 -25.17
N ASP A 35 47.15 -53.97 -24.12
CA ASP A 35 47.37 -55.30 -23.51
C ASP A 35 46.61 -56.40 -24.29
N GLY A 36 45.87 -56.02 -25.35
CA GLY A 36 45.10 -56.97 -26.17
C GLY A 36 43.83 -57.51 -25.49
N GLY A 37 43.41 -56.90 -24.37
CA GLY A 37 42.24 -57.31 -23.59
C GLY A 37 40.91 -56.89 -24.24
N ILE A 38 40.95 -55.86 -25.11
CA ILE A 38 39.79 -55.36 -25.85
C ILE A 38 40.19 -54.96 -27.28
N ASN A 39 39.27 -55.06 -28.22
CA ASN A 39 39.48 -54.57 -29.58
C ASN A 39 39.02 -53.09 -29.74
N VAL A 40 39.34 -52.46 -30.88
CA VAL A 40 39.02 -51.06 -31.14
C VAL A 40 37.49 -50.77 -31.09
N GLY A 41 36.66 -51.70 -31.53
CA GLY A 41 35.20 -51.60 -31.47
C GLY A 41 34.69 -51.62 -30.06
N GLU A 42 35.23 -52.52 -29.22
CA GLU A 42 34.90 -52.60 -27.80
C GLU A 42 35.40 -51.38 -27.03
N PHE A 43 36.57 -50.84 -27.35
CA PHE A 43 37.05 -49.58 -26.82
C PHE A 43 36.06 -48.44 -27.03
N VAL A 44 35.60 -48.22 -28.28
CA VAL A 44 34.62 -47.20 -28.62
C VAL A 44 33.29 -47.44 -27.89
N PHE A 45 32.85 -48.68 -27.82
CA PHE A 45 31.63 -49.06 -27.14
C PHE A 45 31.71 -48.74 -25.61
N TYR A 46 32.71 -49.20 -24.91
CA TYR A 46 32.88 -48.98 -23.48
C TYR A 46 33.09 -47.49 -23.15
N PHE A 47 33.83 -46.78 -24.02
CA PHE A 47 34.07 -45.37 -23.85
C PHE A 47 32.75 -44.58 -23.90
N ASN A 48 31.95 -44.78 -24.92
CA ASN A 48 30.65 -44.12 -25.06
C ASN A 48 29.68 -44.51 -23.92
N MET A 49 29.70 -45.76 -23.51
CA MET A 49 28.88 -46.25 -22.41
C MET A 49 29.24 -45.54 -21.09
N LEU A 50 30.54 -45.42 -20.77
CA LEU A 50 31.00 -44.76 -19.53
C LEU A 50 30.72 -43.28 -19.53
N LEU A 51 30.87 -42.59 -20.65
CA LEU A 51 30.51 -41.17 -20.80
C LEU A 51 29.00 -40.96 -20.64
N SER A 52 28.18 -41.82 -21.24
CA SER A 52 26.72 -41.74 -21.14
C SER A 52 26.22 -41.98 -19.73
N LEU A 53 26.81 -42.97 -19.03
CA LEU A 53 26.52 -43.23 -17.62
C LEU A 53 26.89 -42.03 -16.74
N GLY A 54 28.07 -41.43 -16.97
CA GLY A 54 28.50 -40.22 -16.26
C GLY A 54 27.49 -39.08 -16.40
N GLY A 55 27.07 -38.79 -17.65
CA GLY A 55 26.07 -37.77 -17.91
C GLY A 55 24.70 -38.06 -17.30
N PHE A 56 24.31 -39.35 -17.22
CA PHE A 56 23.07 -39.75 -16.57
C PHE A 56 23.07 -39.44 -15.06
N PHE A 57 24.16 -39.76 -14.37
CA PHE A 57 24.31 -39.40 -12.95
C PHE A 57 24.35 -37.89 -12.70
N GLU A 58 25.04 -37.14 -13.54
CA GLU A 58 25.08 -35.68 -13.46
C GLU A 58 23.68 -35.06 -13.60
N ASN A 59 22.89 -35.57 -14.56
CA ASN A 59 21.50 -35.10 -14.75
C ASN A 59 20.62 -35.44 -13.52
N ILE A 60 20.75 -36.63 -12.93
CA ILE A 60 20.02 -37.01 -11.72
C ILE A 60 20.34 -36.02 -10.57
N ILE A 61 21.64 -35.76 -10.34
CA ILE A 61 22.07 -34.83 -9.28
C ILE A 61 21.53 -33.41 -9.54
N ALA A 62 21.63 -32.96 -10.80
CA ALA A 62 21.13 -31.63 -11.18
C ALA A 62 19.61 -31.51 -11.01
N ASP A 63 18.87 -32.57 -11.36
CA ASP A 63 17.41 -32.59 -11.19
C ASP A 63 16.98 -32.68 -9.73
N PHE A 64 17.74 -33.39 -8.90
CA PHE A 64 17.54 -33.37 -7.44
C PHE A 64 17.76 -31.96 -6.85
N ALA A 65 18.81 -31.26 -7.28
CA ALA A 65 19.06 -29.90 -6.85
C ALA A 65 17.93 -28.94 -7.28
N LYS A 66 17.43 -29.10 -8.52
CA LYS A 66 16.27 -28.33 -9.02
C LYS A 66 15.00 -28.63 -8.21
N LEU A 67 14.75 -29.90 -7.88
CA LEU A 67 13.61 -30.30 -7.04
C LEU A 67 13.67 -29.63 -5.67
N ASN A 68 14.83 -29.60 -5.04
CA ASN A 68 15.01 -28.97 -3.74
C ASN A 68 14.70 -27.46 -3.80
N THR A 69 15.24 -26.75 -4.81
CA THR A 69 14.96 -25.32 -5.02
C THR A 69 13.49 -25.04 -5.31
N ARG A 70 12.81 -25.95 -6.05
CA ARG A 70 11.37 -25.83 -6.31
C ARG A 70 10.54 -26.11 -5.06
N ALA A 71 10.96 -27.07 -4.23
CA ALA A 71 10.29 -27.36 -2.95
C ALA A 71 10.36 -26.17 -1.99
N GLU A 72 11.51 -25.48 -1.89
CA GLU A 72 11.64 -24.25 -1.11
C GLU A 72 10.68 -23.16 -1.59
N LYS A 73 10.62 -22.94 -2.92
CA LYS A 73 9.66 -21.97 -3.49
C LYS A 73 8.21 -22.35 -3.19
N LEU A 74 7.88 -23.65 -3.25
CA LEU A 74 6.54 -24.13 -2.92
C LEU A 74 6.20 -23.91 -1.44
N ALA A 75 7.19 -24.02 -0.55
CA ALA A 75 7.01 -23.72 0.87
C ALA A 75 6.64 -22.24 1.09
N TYR A 76 7.30 -21.30 0.42
CA TYR A 76 6.91 -19.87 0.48
C TYR A 76 5.50 -19.61 -0.05
N TYR A 77 5.10 -20.26 -1.17
CA TYR A 77 3.72 -20.15 -1.65
C TYR A 77 2.72 -20.72 -0.64
N ARG A 78 3.03 -21.84 -0.01
CA ARG A 78 2.19 -22.46 1.00
C ARG A 78 2.07 -21.56 2.23
N GLU A 79 3.16 -20.97 2.71
CA GLU A 79 3.15 -20.01 3.81
C GLU A 79 2.25 -18.81 3.50
N PHE A 80 2.28 -18.31 2.25
CA PHE A 80 1.39 -17.24 1.80
C PHE A 80 -0.09 -17.66 1.78
N TYR A 81 -0.41 -18.85 1.27
CA TYR A 81 -1.79 -19.36 1.23
C TYR A 81 -2.33 -19.76 2.59
N ASP A 82 -1.48 -20.25 3.48
CA ASP A 82 -1.84 -20.62 4.84
C ASP A 82 -1.87 -19.41 5.80
N TYR A 83 -1.50 -18.21 5.30
CA TYR A 83 -1.57 -16.97 6.09
C TYR A 83 -3.03 -16.71 6.47
N PRO A 84 -3.34 -16.62 7.78
CA PRO A 84 -4.72 -16.50 8.21
C PRO A 84 -5.32 -15.19 7.72
N ASP A 85 -6.40 -15.29 6.96
CA ASP A 85 -7.22 -14.14 6.64
C ASP A 85 -8.00 -13.73 7.89
N LYS A 86 -7.72 -12.54 8.37
CA LYS A 86 -8.31 -12.00 9.59
C LYS A 86 -9.61 -11.22 9.33
N PHE A 87 -9.97 -11.01 8.05
CA PHE A 87 -11.13 -10.22 7.68
C PHE A 87 -12.36 -11.08 7.45
N ASN A 88 -13.55 -10.52 7.75
CA ASN A 88 -14.79 -11.20 7.51
C ASN A 88 -15.24 -11.01 6.05
N HIS A 89 -15.09 -12.05 5.23
CA HIS A 89 -15.61 -12.10 3.84
C HIS A 89 -16.96 -12.81 3.73
N SER A 90 -17.55 -13.24 4.84
CA SER A 90 -18.86 -13.86 4.88
C SER A 90 -19.97 -12.80 4.98
N ARG A 91 -21.24 -13.25 5.00
CA ARG A 91 -22.38 -12.35 5.17
C ARG A 91 -22.30 -11.64 6.52
N GLY A 92 -22.08 -10.33 6.49
CA GLY A 92 -21.98 -9.47 7.67
C GLY A 92 -23.30 -8.81 8.06
N CYS A 93 -23.21 -7.90 9.03
CA CYS A 93 -24.31 -7.02 9.42
C CYS A 93 -24.70 -6.07 8.29
N ALA A 94 -25.97 -5.67 8.25
CA ALA A 94 -26.44 -4.66 7.30
C ALA A 94 -25.70 -3.33 7.51
N LEU A 95 -25.30 -2.71 6.40
CA LEU A 95 -24.63 -1.41 6.40
C LEU A 95 -25.54 -0.31 6.94
N PRO A 96 -25.01 0.63 7.74
CA PRO A 96 -25.76 1.82 8.12
C PRO A 96 -25.96 2.75 6.92
N SER A 97 -27.11 3.43 6.87
CA SER A 97 -27.38 4.50 5.92
C SER A 97 -27.11 5.87 6.55
N GLY A 98 -26.55 6.81 5.78
CA GLY A 98 -26.25 8.16 6.22
C GLY A 98 -25.00 8.28 7.13
N PRO A 99 -24.83 9.40 7.85
CA PRO A 99 -23.66 9.63 8.68
C PRO A 99 -23.56 8.59 9.81
N VAL A 100 -22.34 8.15 10.10
CA VAL A 100 -22.07 7.11 11.09
C VAL A 100 -21.23 7.65 12.23
N SER A 101 -21.40 7.11 13.44
CA SER A 101 -20.47 7.33 14.55
C SER A 101 -19.40 6.26 14.54
N ILE A 102 -18.19 6.64 14.95
CA ILE A 102 -17.04 5.73 15.06
C ILE A 102 -16.55 5.80 16.51
N GLU A 103 -16.35 4.66 17.15
CA GLU A 103 -15.88 4.58 18.53
C GLU A 103 -14.72 3.58 18.62
N LEU A 104 -13.60 4.03 19.16
CA LEU A 104 -12.42 3.21 19.45
C LEU A 104 -12.38 3.02 20.96
N LYS A 105 -12.32 1.76 21.45
CA LYS A 105 -12.28 1.39 22.84
C LYS A 105 -11.00 0.65 23.18
N ASP A 106 -10.14 1.28 23.96
CA ASP A 106 -8.84 0.75 24.40
C ASP A 106 -8.03 0.14 23.25
N VAL A 107 -7.94 0.85 22.10
CA VAL A 107 -7.32 0.33 20.88
C VAL A 107 -5.81 0.42 20.97
N TRP A 108 -5.14 -0.72 20.81
CA TRP A 108 -3.70 -0.88 20.72
C TRP A 108 -3.31 -1.42 19.37
N TYR A 109 -2.17 -1.02 18.87
CA TYR A 109 -1.65 -1.56 17.62
C TYR A 109 -0.12 -1.63 17.61
N ARG A 110 0.38 -2.77 17.13
CA ARG A 110 1.80 -3.00 16.89
C ARG A 110 2.00 -3.62 15.51
N TYR A 111 2.92 -3.08 14.73
CA TYR A 111 3.33 -3.70 13.47
C TYR A 111 4.12 -4.99 13.73
N ASP A 112 3.96 -5.98 12.84
CA ASP A 112 4.71 -7.24 12.92
C ASP A 112 6.22 -6.96 12.90
N GLY A 113 6.95 -7.59 13.81
CA GLY A 113 8.40 -7.38 13.98
C GLY A 113 8.80 -6.09 14.72
N ALA A 114 7.86 -5.20 15.09
CA ALA A 114 8.16 -4.01 15.87
C ALA A 114 8.31 -4.35 17.37
N GLY A 115 9.32 -3.75 18.02
CA GLY A 115 9.57 -3.93 19.45
C GLY A 115 8.62 -3.16 20.37
N THR A 116 7.87 -2.16 19.84
CA THR A 116 7.00 -1.27 20.61
C THR A 116 5.65 -1.05 19.94
N ASP A 117 4.63 -0.75 20.77
CA ASP A 117 3.30 -0.41 20.26
C ASP A 117 3.31 0.97 19.61
N THR A 118 2.71 1.05 18.40
CA THR A 118 2.53 2.29 17.67
C THR A 118 1.36 3.09 18.22
N LEU A 119 0.29 2.41 18.65
CA LEU A 119 -0.85 3.01 19.34
C LEU A 119 -1.05 2.30 20.68
N LYS A 120 -1.42 3.07 21.72
CA LYS A 120 -1.42 2.62 23.12
C LYS A 120 -2.70 3.07 23.81
N GLY A 121 -3.71 2.21 23.87
CA GLY A 121 -4.94 2.45 24.61
C GLY A 121 -5.74 3.65 24.10
N ILE A 122 -5.93 3.74 22.77
CA ILE A 122 -6.69 4.83 22.17
C ILE A 122 -8.17 4.67 22.49
N ASN A 123 -8.72 5.68 23.16
CA ASN A 123 -10.15 5.86 23.40
C ASN A 123 -10.59 7.12 22.68
N LEU A 124 -11.39 6.95 21.62
CA LEU A 124 -11.85 8.06 20.77
C LEU A 124 -13.25 7.75 20.26
N ARG A 125 -14.15 8.71 20.41
CA ARG A 125 -15.46 8.67 19.79
C ARG A 125 -15.60 9.82 18.82
N ILE A 126 -16.05 9.53 17.61
CA ILE A 126 -16.36 10.50 16.55
C ILE A 126 -17.87 10.45 16.34
N GLU A 127 -18.53 11.57 16.49
CA GLU A 127 -19.99 11.63 16.39
C GLU A 127 -20.45 11.64 14.91
N LYS A 128 -21.73 11.35 14.70
CA LYS A 128 -22.31 11.35 13.35
C LYS A 128 -22.21 12.74 12.71
N GLY A 129 -21.60 12.82 11.54
CA GLY A 129 -21.43 14.07 10.81
C GLY A 129 -20.35 15.00 11.36
N GLU A 130 -19.59 14.55 12.38
CA GLU A 130 -18.49 15.31 12.97
C GLU A 130 -17.28 15.38 12.01
N LYS A 131 -16.64 16.55 11.97
CA LYS A 131 -15.37 16.80 11.29
C LYS A 131 -14.26 16.79 12.33
N LEU A 132 -13.53 15.69 12.43
CA LEU A 132 -12.43 15.53 13.36
C LEU A 132 -11.09 15.83 12.68
N ALA A 133 -10.28 16.70 13.27
CA ALA A 133 -8.89 16.87 12.89
C ALA A 133 -7.98 15.97 13.75
N LEU A 134 -7.11 15.20 13.13
CA LEU A 134 -6.08 14.40 13.79
C LEU A 134 -4.72 15.03 13.51
N VAL A 135 -4.09 15.59 14.54
CA VAL A 135 -2.81 16.30 14.46
C VAL A 135 -1.73 15.63 15.31
N GLY A 136 -0.47 15.97 15.03
CA GLY A 136 0.68 15.45 15.77
C GLY A 136 1.93 15.37 14.92
N LEU A 137 3.07 15.13 15.54
CA LEU A 137 4.35 15.01 14.86
C LEU A 137 4.39 13.76 13.94
N ASN A 138 5.40 13.72 13.06
CA ASN A 138 5.65 12.53 12.24
C ASN A 138 5.97 11.34 13.15
N GLY A 139 5.42 10.16 12.83
CA GLY A 139 5.58 8.96 13.64
C GLY A 139 4.66 8.89 14.88
N ALA A 140 3.78 9.87 15.14
CA ALA A 140 2.84 9.84 16.28
C ALA A 140 1.76 8.74 16.18
N GLY A 141 1.58 8.10 15.01
CA GLY A 141 0.60 7.03 14.79
C GLY A 141 -0.66 7.45 14.03
N LYS A 142 -0.74 8.68 13.50
CA LYS A 142 -1.92 9.23 12.80
C LYS A 142 -2.40 8.35 11.65
N THR A 143 -1.52 8.05 10.70
CA THR A 143 -1.84 7.20 9.54
C THR A 143 -2.19 5.76 9.98
N THR A 144 -1.58 5.25 11.05
CA THR A 144 -1.92 3.94 11.62
C THR A 144 -3.33 3.94 12.19
N LEU A 145 -3.71 4.99 12.94
CA LEU A 145 -5.06 5.14 13.49
C LEU A 145 -6.11 5.18 12.39
N VAL A 146 -5.84 5.93 11.31
CA VAL A 146 -6.72 6.00 10.16
C VAL A 146 -6.83 4.66 9.42
N LYS A 147 -5.72 3.94 9.23
CA LYS A 147 -5.77 2.60 8.62
C LYS A 147 -6.60 1.61 9.44
N LEU A 148 -6.59 1.73 10.76
CA LEU A 148 -7.46 0.95 11.64
C LEU A 148 -8.93 1.33 11.47
N ILE A 149 -9.26 2.63 11.43
CA ILE A 149 -10.61 3.12 11.15
C ILE A 149 -11.09 2.66 9.76
N CYS A 150 -10.19 2.63 8.76
CA CYS A 150 -10.51 2.12 7.43
C CYS A 150 -10.71 0.59 7.37
N GLY A 151 -10.42 -0.16 8.44
CA GLY A 151 -10.41 -1.62 8.39
C GLY A 151 -9.27 -2.21 7.54
N LEU A 152 -8.23 -1.42 7.22
CA LEU A 152 -7.03 -1.90 6.52
C LEU A 152 -6.04 -2.60 7.47
N LEU A 153 -6.18 -2.36 8.76
CA LEU A 153 -5.44 -2.99 9.85
C LEU A 153 -6.44 -3.41 10.92
N GLN A 154 -6.11 -4.48 11.66
CA GLN A 154 -6.87 -4.90 12.83
C GLN A 154 -6.13 -4.50 14.11
N PRO A 155 -6.84 -4.06 15.16
CA PRO A 155 -6.22 -3.71 16.43
C PRO A 155 -5.59 -4.96 17.07
N THR A 156 -4.43 -4.76 17.73
CA THR A 156 -3.80 -5.85 18.50
C THR A 156 -4.59 -6.14 19.78
N LYS A 157 -5.24 -5.10 20.35
CA LYS A 157 -6.17 -5.16 21.49
C LYS A 157 -7.20 -4.05 21.35
N GLY A 158 -8.34 -4.22 22.02
CA GLY A 158 -9.46 -3.29 21.97
C GLY A 158 -10.38 -3.56 20.79
N GLU A 159 -11.33 -2.67 20.56
CA GLU A 159 -12.33 -2.81 19.50
C GLU A 159 -12.64 -1.47 18.83
N ILE A 160 -13.09 -1.54 17.58
CA ILE A 160 -13.53 -0.38 16.81
C ILE A 160 -14.99 -0.63 16.42
N LEU A 161 -15.84 0.32 16.78
CA LEU A 161 -17.27 0.21 16.55
C LEU A 161 -17.75 1.27 15.56
N VAL A 162 -18.62 0.89 14.67
CA VAL A 162 -19.35 1.80 13.78
C VAL A 162 -20.85 1.68 14.10
N ASN A 163 -21.45 2.81 14.51
CA ASN A 163 -22.81 2.83 15.03
C ASN A 163 -23.06 1.78 16.15
N GLY A 164 -22.06 1.55 17.01
CA GLY A 164 -22.12 0.61 18.13
C GLY A 164 -21.92 -0.87 17.78
N LYS A 165 -21.62 -1.21 16.52
CA LYS A 165 -21.29 -2.57 16.08
C LYS A 165 -19.82 -2.67 15.74
N ASN A 166 -19.15 -3.78 16.12
CA ASN A 166 -17.75 -4.00 15.81
C ASN A 166 -17.55 -4.08 14.28
N ILE A 167 -16.47 -3.45 13.78
CA ILE A 167 -16.14 -3.50 12.34
C ILE A 167 -15.92 -4.93 11.83
N GLU A 168 -15.50 -5.85 12.70
CA GLU A 168 -15.32 -7.26 12.38
C GLU A 168 -16.63 -8.02 12.11
N GLU A 169 -17.78 -7.46 12.55
CA GLU A 169 -19.09 -8.03 12.28
C GLU A 169 -19.63 -7.69 10.88
N TYR A 170 -19.03 -6.72 10.21
CA TYR A 170 -19.37 -6.37 8.83
C TYR A 170 -18.60 -7.28 7.85
N ASN A 171 -19.19 -7.54 6.68
CA ASN A 171 -18.39 -7.98 5.55
C ASN A 171 -17.40 -6.87 5.19
N ILE A 172 -16.12 -7.19 4.99
CA ILE A 172 -15.07 -6.17 4.81
C ILE A 172 -15.24 -5.38 3.51
N GLU A 173 -15.73 -6.02 2.45
CA GLU A 173 -15.97 -5.37 1.16
C GLU A 173 -17.13 -4.38 1.27
N ASP A 174 -18.20 -4.80 1.94
CA ASP A 174 -19.32 -3.93 2.27
C ASP A 174 -18.86 -2.76 3.15
N TYR A 175 -18.05 -3.03 4.18
CA TYR A 175 -17.50 -1.98 5.05
C TYR A 175 -16.69 -0.95 4.27
N TYR A 176 -15.86 -1.38 3.31
CA TYR A 176 -15.14 -0.47 2.44
C TYR A 176 -16.05 0.46 1.64
N SER A 177 -17.28 0.06 1.33
CA SER A 177 -18.22 0.93 0.63
C SER A 177 -18.63 2.17 1.45
N LEU A 178 -18.54 2.10 2.79
CA LEU A 178 -18.81 3.22 3.70
C LEU A 178 -17.70 4.27 3.71
N ILE A 179 -16.52 3.99 3.16
CA ILE A 179 -15.33 4.81 3.36
C ILE A 179 -14.82 5.36 2.02
N SER A 180 -14.61 6.65 1.93
CA SER A 180 -13.78 7.30 0.91
C SER A 180 -12.51 7.82 1.57
N ALA A 181 -11.35 7.39 1.08
CA ALA A 181 -10.06 7.82 1.60
C ALA A 181 -9.23 8.51 0.52
N VAL A 182 -8.69 9.67 0.84
CA VAL A 182 -7.68 10.41 0.09
C VAL A 182 -6.40 10.35 0.89
N PHE A 183 -5.50 9.44 0.52
CA PHE A 183 -4.20 9.29 1.16
C PHE A 183 -3.15 10.23 0.56
N GLN A 184 -2.11 10.54 1.33
CA GLN A 184 -1.02 11.43 0.93
C GLN A 184 -0.28 10.93 -0.32
N GLU A 185 0.04 9.64 -0.36
CA GLU A 185 0.69 9.03 -1.52
C GLU A 185 -0.36 8.31 -2.36
N VAL A 186 -0.59 8.85 -3.55
CA VAL A 186 -1.43 8.18 -4.55
C VAL A 186 -0.55 7.75 -5.70
N ARG A 187 -0.46 6.44 -5.89
CA ARG A 187 0.17 5.88 -7.08
C ARG A 187 -0.89 5.68 -8.15
N PRO A 188 -0.70 6.25 -9.35
CA PRO A 188 -1.60 5.98 -10.46
C PRO A 188 -1.57 4.49 -10.79
N ILE A 189 -2.72 3.95 -11.17
CA ILE A 189 -2.86 2.59 -11.68
C ILE A 189 -3.00 2.70 -13.21
N ALA A 190 -2.63 1.66 -13.93
CA ALA A 190 -2.70 1.59 -15.38
C ALA A 190 -4.16 1.46 -15.89
N PHE A 191 -4.98 2.46 -15.56
CA PHE A 191 -6.39 2.60 -15.90
C PHE A 191 -6.60 3.82 -16.79
N THR A 192 -7.76 3.94 -17.42
CA THR A 192 -8.23 5.21 -17.97
C THR A 192 -8.60 6.18 -16.84
N VAL A 193 -8.67 7.47 -17.15
CA VAL A 193 -9.13 8.50 -16.19
C VAL A 193 -10.52 8.15 -15.66
N PHE A 194 -11.42 7.66 -16.51
CA PHE A 194 -12.76 7.22 -16.11
C PHE A 194 -12.70 6.06 -15.11
N GLU A 195 -12.01 4.99 -15.44
CA GLU A 195 -11.88 3.82 -14.56
C GLU A 195 -11.22 4.16 -13.22
N PHE A 196 -10.26 5.06 -13.23
CA PHE A 196 -9.64 5.54 -12.00
C PHE A 196 -10.62 6.29 -11.09
N VAL A 197 -11.43 7.19 -11.66
CA VAL A 197 -12.43 7.95 -10.89
C VAL A 197 -13.60 7.05 -10.47
N ALA A 198 -14.09 6.22 -11.38
CA ALA A 198 -15.23 5.34 -11.17
C ALA A 198 -14.87 3.99 -10.53
N SER A 199 -13.65 3.84 -9.99
CA SER A 199 -13.10 2.57 -9.49
C SER A 199 -13.95 1.86 -8.42
N ALA A 200 -14.87 2.57 -7.77
CA ALA A 200 -15.79 1.97 -6.79
C ALA A 200 -16.89 1.13 -7.45
N ASP A 201 -17.44 1.60 -8.58
CA ASP A 201 -18.47 0.92 -9.37
C ASP A 201 -18.53 1.57 -10.78
N PRO A 202 -17.68 1.14 -11.73
CA PRO A 202 -17.63 1.74 -13.07
C PRO A 202 -18.81 1.35 -13.94
N ASP A 203 -19.49 0.26 -13.62
CA ASP A 203 -20.55 -0.33 -14.46
C ASP A 203 -21.97 0.09 -14.01
N ARG A 204 -22.10 0.87 -12.93
CA ARG A 204 -23.40 1.34 -12.47
C ARG A 204 -24.09 2.23 -13.51
N PRO A 205 -25.43 2.22 -13.60
CA PRO A 205 -26.16 3.12 -14.46
C PRO A 205 -25.81 4.59 -14.16
N GLY A 206 -25.44 5.38 -15.18
CA GLY A 206 -25.08 6.80 -15.02
C GLY A 206 -23.66 7.04 -14.52
N ALA A 207 -22.78 6.01 -14.47
CA ALA A 207 -21.41 6.11 -13.98
C ALA A 207 -20.59 7.22 -14.68
N ARG A 208 -20.75 7.38 -16.00
CA ARG A 208 -20.01 8.39 -16.77
C ARG A 208 -20.44 9.81 -16.43
N GLU A 209 -21.75 10.03 -16.28
CA GLU A 209 -22.30 11.33 -15.88
C GLU A 209 -21.90 11.70 -14.46
N ASP A 210 -21.91 10.71 -13.56
CA ASP A 210 -21.45 10.90 -12.17
C ASP A 210 -19.96 11.19 -12.09
N ALA A 211 -19.13 10.47 -12.85
CA ALA A 211 -17.70 10.74 -12.95
C ALA A 211 -17.44 12.15 -13.50
N LEU A 212 -18.19 12.56 -14.52
CA LEU A 212 -18.11 13.91 -15.08
C LEU A 212 -18.45 14.98 -14.03
N ARG A 213 -19.55 14.78 -13.25
CA ARG A 213 -19.93 15.68 -12.16
C ARG A 213 -18.83 15.73 -11.09
N ALA A 214 -18.29 14.59 -10.72
CA ALA A 214 -17.21 14.49 -9.75
C ALA A 214 -15.93 15.22 -10.21
N MET A 215 -15.55 15.08 -11.48
CA MET A 215 -14.41 15.79 -12.06
C MET A 215 -14.62 17.30 -12.11
N LYS A 216 -15.84 17.77 -12.41
CA LYS A 216 -16.18 19.21 -12.34
C LYS A 216 -16.09 19.74 -10.92
N ALA A 217 -16.64 19.00 -9.95
CA ALA A 217 -16.61 19.38 -8.55
C ALA A 217 -15.19 19.41 -7.96
N SER A 218 -14.30 18.53 -8.41
CA SER A 218 -12.89 18.50 -7.99
C SER A 218 -12.00 19.51 -8.74
N GLY A 219 -12.52 20.15 -9.81
CA GLY A 219 -11.78 21.10 -10.63
C GLY A 219 -10.70 20.48 -11.53
N ILE A 220 -10.83 19.16 -11.89
CA ILE A 220 -9.93 18.49 -12.85
C ILE A 220 -10.52 18.42 -14.26
N TYR A 221 -11.80 18.75 -14.41
CA TYR A 221 -12.56 18.55 -15.65
C TYR A 221 -11.90 19.17 -16.87
N GLU A 222 -11.48 20.45 -16.82
CA GLU A 222 -10.89 21.16 -17.97
C GLU A 222 -9.60 20.48 -18.45
N LYS A 223 -8.77 20.02 -17.52
CA LYS A 223 -7.56 19.26 -17.85
C LYS A 223 -7.91 17.95 -18.56
N VAL A 224 -8.84 17.17 -18.01
CA VAL A 224 -9.25 15.89 -18.59
C VAL A 224 -9.91 16.12 -19.97
N HIS A 225 -10.74 17.15 -20.10
CA HIS A 225 -11.42 17.47 -21.36
C HIS A 225 -10.43 17.85 -22.47
N SER A 226 -9.30 18.46 -22.13
CA SER A 226 -8.25 18.83 -23.09
C SER A 226 -7.39 17.67 -23.57
N LEU A 227 -7.52 16.48 -22.98
CA LEU A 227 -6.76 15.29 -23.38
C LEU A 227 -7.31 14.70 -24.69
N PRO A 228 -6.46 14.04 -25.52
CA PRO A 228 -6.87 13.52 -26.83
C PRO A 228 -8.09 12.59 -26.80
N HIS A 229 -8.21 11.78 -25.75
CA HIS A 229 -9.30 10.83 -25.54
C HIS A 229 -10.20 11.20 -24.35
N GLY A 230 -10.05 12.41 -23.81
CA GLY A 230 -10.82 12.87 -22.65
C GLY A 230 -10.74 11.89 -21.47
N MET A 231 -11.88 11.47 -20.94
CA MET A 231 -11.96 10.50 -19.83
C MET A 231 -11.44 9.09 -20.18
N ASN A 232 -11.33 8.74 -21.48
CA ASN A 232 -10.81 7.45 -21.92
C ASN A 232 -9.28 7.46 -22.10
N THR A 233 -8.60 8.57 -21.81
CA THR A 233 -7.14 8.65 -21.86
C THR A 233 -6.57 7.77 -20.72
N HIS A 234 -5.55 6.95 -21.06
CA HIS A 234 -4.86 6.12 -20.10
C HIS A 234 -3.96 6.96 -19.17
N LEU A 235 -3.88 6.54 -17.92
CA LEU A 235 -2.86 6.99 -16.98
C LEU A 235 -1.56 6.22 -17.23
N MET A 236 -0.41 6.79 -16.79
CA MET A 236 0.93 6.18 -16.85
C MET A 236 1.50 6.06 -18.29
N LYS A 237 2.11 7.15 -18.73
CA LYS A 237 2.84 7.25 -20.01
C LYS A 237 3.93 6.18 -20.18
N GLY A 238 4.49 5.65 -19.09
CA GLY A 238 5.49 4.58 -19.14
C GLY A 238 4.93 3.19 -19.47
N ILE A 239 3.60 3.02 -19.49
CA ILE A 239 2.91 1.75 -19.79
C ILE A 239 2.17 1.82 -21.12
N TYR A 240 1.50 2.95 -21.38
CA TYR A 240 0.71 3.17 -22.60
C TYR A 240 1.34 4.27 -23.46
N ASP A 241 1.44 4.04 -24.76
CA ASP A 241 1.99 5.01 -25.73
C ASP A 241 1.17 6.32 -25.76
N ASP A 242 -0.14 6.22 -25.56
CA ASP A 242 -1.10 7.33 -25.45
C ASP A 242 -1.33 7.80 -24.01
N GLY A 243 -0.61 7.23 -23.05
CA GLY A 243 -0.76 7.52 -21.62
C GLY A 243 -0.30 8.93 -21.25
N VAL A 244 -0.90 9.50 -20.22
CA VAL A 244 -0.52 10.81 -19.66
C VAL A 244 -0.15 10.68 -18.18
N ASP A 245 0.84 11.47 -17.80
CA ASP A 245 1.20 11.67 -16.41
C ASP A 245 0.60 13.00 -15.92
N PHE A 246 -0.07 12.96 -14.78
CA PHE A 246 -0.60 14.15 -14.12
C PHE A 246 0.42 14.72 -13.15
N SER A 247 0.47 16.05 -13.02
CA SER A 247 1.22 16.70 -11.94
C SER A 247 0.65 16.32 -10.57
N GLY A 248 1.43 16.52 -9.49
CA GLY A 248 0.98 16.20 -8.14
C GLY A 248 -0.37 16.84 -7.78
N GLY A 249 -0.55 18.14 -8.12
CA GLY A 249 -1.81 18.84 -7.86
C GLY A 249 -2.97 18.36 -8.73
N GLU A 250 -2.73 18.01 -9.99
CA GLU A 250 -3.74 17.40 -10.87
C GLU A 250 -4.14 16.01 -10.38
N MET A 251 -3.18 15.19 -9.93
CA MET A 251 -3.44 13.88 -9.36
C MET A 251 -4.27 13.99 -8.07
N GLN A 252 -4.00 14.96 -7.21
CA GLN A 252 -4.82 15.21 -6.02
C GLN A 252 -6.27 15.53 -6.37
N LYS A 253 -6.51 16.39 -7.38
CA LYS A 253 -7.86 16.68 -7.88
C LYS A 253 -8.54 15.44 -8.46
N LEU A 254 -7.78 14.57 -9.12
CA LEU A 254 -8.32 13.32 -9.67
C LEU A 254 -8.72 12.34 -8.57
N VAL A 255 -7.90 12.21 -7.51
CA VAL A 255 -8.24 11.40 -6.32
C VAL A 255 -9.44 11.98 -5.58
N LEU A 256 -9.55 13.31 -5.52
CA LEU A 256 -10.71 13.98 -4.96
C LEU A 256 -11.97 13.65 -5.78
N ALA A 257 -11.88 13.68 -7.13
CA ALA A 257 -12.99 13.27 -7.99
C ALA A 257 -13.44 11.82 -7.68
N ARG A 258 -12.50 10.91 -7.45
CA ARG A 258 -12.80 9.53 -7.04
C ARG A 258 -13.54 9.47 -5.70
N ALA A 259 -13.11 10.25 -4.72
CA ALA A 259 -13.79 10.31 -3.43
C ALA A 259 -15.21 10.89 -3.52
N ILE A 260 -15.42 11.91 -4.39
CA ILE A 260 -16.74 12.48 -4.68
C ILE A 260 -17.63 11.46 -5.39
N TYR A 261 -17.10 10.76 -6.40
CA TYR A 261 -17.84 9.74 -7.15
C TYR A 261 -18.36 8.63 -6.24
N LYS A 262 -17.55 8.17 -5.30
CA LYS A 262 -17.91 7.10 -4.36
C LYS A 262 -18.99 7.53 -3.37
N ASP A 263 -19.04 8.78 -2.98
CA ASP A 263 -20.07 9.39 -2.11
C ASP A 263 -20.38 8.63 -0.83
N SER A 264 -19.36 8.23 -0.10
CA SER A 264 -19.46 7.40 1.12
C SER A 264 -19.80 8.19 2.37
N SER A 265 -20.25 7.47 3.44
CA SER A 265 -20.65 8.04 4.74
C SER A 265 -19.47 8.52 5.59
N ILE A 266 -18.27 7.95 5.38
CA ILE A 266 -17.04 8.30 6.07
C ILE A 266 -16.06 8.86 5.05
N LEU A 267 -15.51 10.05 5.30
CA LEU A 267 -14.50 10.66 4.46
C LEU A 267 -13.20 10.82 5.24
N ILE A 268 -12.11 10.26 4.71
CA ILE A 268 -10.78 10.36 5.29
C ILE A 268 -9.88 11.14 4.36
N LEU A 269 -9.22 12.18 4.89
CA LEU A 269 -8.34 13.07 4.17
C LEU A 269 -6.98 13.09 4.86
N ASP A 270 -5.99 12.38 4.30
CA ASP A 270 -4.64 12.28 4.85
C ASP A 270 -3.68 13.22 4.10
N GLU A 271 -3.36 14.36 4.72
CA GLU A 271 -2.45 15.40 4.21
C GLU A 271 -2.71 15.81 2.75
N PRO A 272 -3.95 16.11 2.38
CA PRO A 272 -4.34 16.26 0.99
C PRO A 272 -3.76 17.53 0.31
N THR A 273 -2.99 18.35 1.02
CA THR A 273 -2.47 19.64 0.53
C THR A 273 -0.94 19.72 0.49
N ALA A 274 -0.23 18.62 0.75
CA ALA A 274 1.22 18.62 0.92
C ALA A 274 2.01 19.18 -0.29
N ALA A 275 1.44 19.14 -1.50
CA ALA A 275 2.09 19.55 -2.75
C ALA A 275 1.52 20.85 -3.37
N LEU A 276 0.67 21.61 -2.64
CA LEU A 276 -0.03 22.78 -3.17
C LEU A 276 0.54 24.11 -2.65
N ASP A 277 0.45 25.15 -3.49
CA ASP A 277 0.66 26.52 -3.06
C ASP A 277 -0.47 27.02 -2.15
N PRO A 278 -0.27 28.11 -1.35
CA PRO A 278 -1.27 28.57 -0.37
C PRO A 278 -2.63 28.92 -0.95
N ILE A 279 -2.70 29.39 -2.20
CA ILE A 279 -3.97 29.78 -2.85
C ILE A 279 -4.72 28.51 -3.28
N ALA A 280 -4.03 27.58 -3.91
CA ALA A 280 -4.60 26.28 -4.29
C ALA A 280 -5.02 25.46 -3.05
N GLU A 281 -4.25 25.54 -1.98
CA GLU A 281 -4.59 24.95 -0.68
C GLU A 281 -5.91 25.49 -0.13
N ASN A 282 -6.08 26.81 -0.07
CA ASN A 282 -7.31 27.43 0.42
C ASN A 282 -8.54 27.03 -0.41
N ASN A 283 -8.41 27.00 -1.75
CA ASN A 283 -9.48 26.57 -2.63
C ASN A 283 -9.87 25.11 -2.40
N LEU A 284 -8.88 24.25 -2.15
CA LEU A 284 -9.12 22.84 -1.85
C LEU A 284 -9.83 22.68 -0.49
N TYR A 285 -9.48 23.48 0.53
CA TYR A 285 -10.21 23.46 1.81
C TYR A 285 -11.69 23.85 1.66
N LEU A 286 -12.00 24.85 0.84
CA LEU A 286 -13.40 25.20 0.56
C LEU A 286 -14.15 24.04 -0.13
N GLN A 287 -13.50 23.33 -1.03
CA GLN A 287 -14.07 22.13 -1.63
C GLN A 287 -14.28 21.02 -0.59
N TYR A 288 -13.32 20.79 0.31
CA TYR A 288 -13.47 19.80 1.39
C TYR A 288 -14.59 20.15 2.36
N GLN A 289 -14.77 21.44 2.70
CA GLN A 289 -15.92 21.87 3.52
C GLN A 289 -17.26 21.47 2.90
N THR A 290 -17.39 21.62 1.59
CA THR A 290 -18.60 21.22 0.85
C THR A 290 -18.76 19.71 0.84
N LEU A 291 -17.67 18.96 0.62
CA LEU A 291 -17.69 17.49 0.53
C LEU A 291 -17.96 16.78 1.86
N THR A 292 -17.60 17.41 2.97
CA THR A 292 -17.79 16.87 4.32
C THR A 292 -19.18 17.16 4.90
N GLN A 293 -20.01 17.96 4.21
CA GLN A 293 -21.37 18.25 4.68
C GLN A 293 -22.20 16.95 4.78
N GLY A 294 -22.74 16.70 5.96
CA GLY A 294 -23.56 15.52 6.23
C GLY A 294 -22.79 14.19 6.28
N LYS A 295 -21.46 14.21 6.32
CA LYS A 295 -20.60 13.03 6.42
C LYS A 295 -19.74 13.09 7.67
N THR A 296 -19.43 11.93 8.24
CA THR A 296 -18.42 11.84 9.28
C THR A 296 -17.04 11.90 8.64
N SER A 297 -16.18 12.80 9.09
CA SER A 297 -14.89 12.98 8.42
C SER A 297 -13.72 13.05 9.40
N VAL A 298 -12.60 12.46 8.98
CA VAL A 298 -11.32 12.50 9.69
C VAL A 298 -10.29 13.17 8.80
N TYR A 299 -9.77 14.27 9.26
CA TYR A 299 -8.79 15.09 8.58
C TYR A 299 -7.43 14.96 9.27
N ILE A 300 -6.43 14.42 8.57
CA ILE A 300 -5.05 14.38 9.06
C ILE A 300 -4.29 15.55 8.48
N SER A 301 -3.65 16.32 9.34
CA SER A 301 -2.76 17.39 8.91
C SER A 301 -1.58 17.55 9.86
N HIS A 302 -0.44 17.86 9.27
CA HIS A 302 0.70 18.42 10.00
C HIS A 302 0.68 19.97 9.99
N ARG A 303 -0.26 20.59 9.25
CA ARG A 303 -0.46 22.04 9.19
C ARG A 303 -1.61 22.45 10.10
N PHE A 304 -1.28 23.00 11.25
CA PHE A 304 -2.29 23.35 12.26
C PHE A 304 -3.28 24.44 11.79
N ALA A 305 -2.88 25.29 10.86
CA ALA A 305 -3.78 26.31 10.32
C ALA A 305 -5.01 25.72 9.63
N SER A 306 -4.86 24.54 9.03
CA SER A 306 -5.92 23.84 8.30
C SER A 306 -6.93 23.12 9.21
N THR A 307 -6.68 23.00 10.51
CA THR A 307 -7.59 22.31 11.42
C THR A 307 -8.76 23.15 11.91
N ARG A 308 -8.74 24.47 11.65
CA ARG A 308 -9.76 25.43 12.12
C ARG A 308 -11.17 25.20 11.57
N PHE A 309 -11.30 24.49 10.45
CA PHE A 309 -12.60 24.17 9.89
C PHE A 309 -13.21 22.87 10.43
N CYS A 310 -12.48 22.18 11.30
CA CYS A 310 -12.95 20.97 11.96
C CYS A 310 -13.65 21.31 13.28
N ASP A 311 -14.66 20.51 13.61
CA ASP A 311 -15.45 20.70 14.83
C ASP A 311 -14.63 20.39 16.09
N ARG A 312 -13.71 19.43 16.00
CA ARG A 312 -12.85 19.01 17.09
C ARG A 312 -11.48 18.57 16.57
N ILE A 313 -10.48 18.80 17.41
CA ILE A 313 -9.08 18.44 17.15
C ILE A 313 -8.62 17.43 18.20
N VAL A 314 -7.91 16.40 17.74
CA VAL A 314 -7.22 15.40 18.56
C VAL A 314 -5.73 15.48 18.30
N LEU A 315 -4.95 15.79 19.32
CA LEU A 315 -3.50 15.76 19.27
C LEU A 315 -3.01 14.39 19.68
N LEU A 316 -2.35 13.68 18.76
CA LEU A 316 -1.70 12.41 18.98
C LEU A 316 -0.21 12.60 19.21
N GLU A 317 0.33 12.06 20.30
CA GLU A 317 1.75 12.13 20.66
C GLU A 317 2.21 10.79 21.25
N GLY A 318 3.28 10.20 20.69
CA GLY A 318 3.84 8.93 21.20
C GLY A 318 2.87 7.74 21.22
N GLY A 319 1.86 7.76 20.35
CA GLY A 319 0.84 6.71 20.24
C GLY A 319 -0.33 6.84 21.20
N VAL A 320 -0.48 7.97 21.90
CA VAL A 320 -1.60 8.25 22.81
C VAL A 320 -2.28 9.57 22.46
N ILE A 321 -3.55 9.71 22.79
CA ILE A 321 -4.27 10.99 22.69
C ILE A 321 -3.80 11.88 23.85
N LYS A 322 -3.13 12.98 23.50
CA LYS A 322 -2.57 13.93 24.47
C LYS A 322 -3.57 15.02 24.84
N GLU A 323 -4.21 15.59 23.85
CA GLU A 323 -5.16 16.68 24.01
C GLU A 323 -6.32 16.51 23.01
N THR A 324 -7.50 16.96 23.43
CA THR A 324 -8.69 17.02 22.57
C THR A 324 -9.53 18.25 22.92
N GLY A 325 -10.13 18.87 21.92
CA GLY A 325 -10.98 20.06 22.08
C GLY A 325 -11.12 20.82 20.77
N SER A 326 -11.85 21.94 20.78
CA SER A 326 -11.88 22.89 19.67
C SER A 326 -10.53 23.63 19.56
N HIS A 327 -10.33 24.35 18.46
CA HIS A 327 -9.14 25.20 18.30
C HIS A 327 -9.00 26.21 19.44
N GLU A 328 -10.09 26.87 19.78
CA GLU A 328 -10.16 27.90 20.83
C GLU A 328 -9.82 27.30 22.20
N GLU A 329 -10.47 26.19 22.57
CA GLU A 329 -10.23 25.49 23.83
C GLU A 329 -8.77 25.03 23.98
N LEU A 330 -8.17 24.50 22.91
CA LEU A 330 -6.79 24.02 22.94
C LEU A 330 -5.78 25.17 22.98
N MET A 331 -6.09 26.31 22.37
CA MET A 331 -5.27 27.53 22.48
C MET A 331 -5.32 28.14 23.87
N GLU A 332 -6.50 28.18 24.52
CA GLU A 332 -6.67 28.65 25.89
C GLU A 332 -5.93 27.78 26.91
N LYS A 333 -5.91 26.47 26.72
CA LYS A 333 -5.16 25.51 27.57
C LYS A 333 -3.65 25.73 27.56
N ASN A 334 -3.10 26.47 26.56
CA ASN A 334 -1.66 26.68 26.40
C ASN A 334 -0.80 25.40 26.49
N GLY A 335 -1.34 24.28 26.01
CA GLY A 335 -0.71 22.97 26.05
C GLY A 335 0.21 22.70 24.85
N SER A 336 0.45 21.42 24.58
CA SER A 336 1.29 20.96 23.44
C SER A 336 0.75 21.45 22.10
N TYR A 337 -0.58 21.44 21.93
CA TYR A 337 -1.22 21.97 20.70
C TYR A 337 -0.91 23.44 20.48
N ALA A 338 -1.13 24.30 21.50
CA ALA A 338 -0.90 25.75 21.41
C ALA A 338 0.58 26.06 21.11
N CYS A 339 1.50 25.32 21.75
CA CYS A 339 2.93 25.44 21.50
C CYS A 339 3.28 25.12 20.03
N MET A 340 2.81 23.98 19.51
CA MET A 340 3.06 23.56 18.12
C MET A 340 2.44 24.54 17.10
N PHE A 341 1.20 24.99 17.36
CA PHE A 341 0.54 26.00 16.54
C PHE A 341 1.33 27.32 16.50
N GLY A 342 1.80 27.79 17.67
CA GLY A 342 2.60 29.00 17.81
C GLY A 342 3.92 28.96 17.04
N VAL A 343 4.59 27.81 17.06
CA VAL A 343 5.83 27.59 16.27
C VAL A 343 5.51 27.67 14.78
N GLN A 344 4.52 26.94 14.29
CA GLN A 344 4.18 26.96 12.86
C GLN A 344 3.71 28.34 12.39
N SER A 345 2.88 29.04 13.18
CA SER A 345 2.36 30.37 12.81
C SER A 345 3.45 31.42 12.63
N LYS A 346 4.55 31.32 13.40
CA LYS A 346 5.72 32.20 13.24
C LYS A 346 6.44 31.99 11.92
N TYR A 347 6.61 30.73 11.49
CA TYR A 347 7.22 30.43 10.19
C TYR A 347 6.39 30.95 9.02
N TYR A 348 5.06 30.83 9.07
CA TYR A 348 4.17 31.36 8.03
C TYR A 348 4.15 32.90 7.97
N LYS A 349 4.31 33.60 9.12
CA LYS A 349 4.37 35.07 9.14
C LYS A 349 5.73 35.61 8.72
N ALA A 350 6.81 34.87 8.91
CA ALA A 350 8.17 35.28 8.57
C ALA A 350 8.53 35.14 7.09
N GLY A 351 7.68 34.52 6.25
CA GLY A 351 7.93 34.38 4.81
C GLY A 351 9.15 33.54 4.44
N ALA A 352 9.69 32.73 5.35
CA ALA A 352 10.82 31.87 5.08
C ALA A 352 10.38 30.62 4.28
N PRO A 353 11.07 30.27 3.17
CA PRO A 353 10.81 29.02 2.49
C PRO A 353 11.20 27.84 3.40
N ILE A 354 10.33 26.84 3.41
CA ILE A 354 10.56 25.55 4.07
C ILE A 354 11.50 24.70 3.21
#